data_a90485d2eb67a8db30d3f3bdba723075
#
_entry.id   a90485d2eb67a8db30d3f3bdba723075
#
_cell.length_a   1.000
_cell.length_b   1.000
_cell.length_c   1.000
_cell.angle_alpha   90.00
_cell.angle_beta   90.00
_cell.angle_gamma   90.00
#
_symmetry.space_group_name_H-M   'P 1'
#
loop_
_entity.id
_entity.type
_entity.pdbx_description
1 polymer ?
#
loop_
_entity_poly.entity_id
_entity_poly.type
_entity_poly.pdbx_seq_one_letter_code
_entity_poly.pdbx_strand_id
1 'polypeptide(L)'
;DEQVALLKRIRDEYTSKRLLKASPEVLQQWKDILESDNLIYNFIDDVQFLHSHVIFDYGRVLKQYDNVVFENGQGLLLDQRHVQYYDNTTPSNTGIANPHIIIEKYLPNADVEVCYVTRTYMTKHGAGDFECECDKSEINAHIEDKTNITNPYQGTIRYGRLDVDGLVERIKEDIGSIDYNVSLAVTHINEFENKELLNLTELNVKYLSYEETRKLFEKTS
;
A
#
# COMPACT_ATOMS: atom_id res chain seq x y z
N ASP A 1 27.46 -13.62 19.38
CA ASP A 1 26.98 -13.43 20.76
C ASP A 1 26.54 -12.02 21.09
N GLU A 2 27.22 -10.99 20.59
CA GLU A 2 26.84 -9.57 20.83
C GLU A 2 25.50 -9.23 20.16
N GLN A 3 25.25 -9.72 18.97
CA GLN A 3 23.97 -9.54 18.25
C GLN A 3 22.81 -10.20 19.00
N VAL A 4 23.01 -11.40 19.53
CA VAL A 4 22.00 -12.09 20.36
C VAL A 4 21.66 -11.25 21.61
N ALA A 5 22.67 -10.74 22.30
CA ALA A 5 22.47 -9.92 23.49
C ALA A 5 21.73 -8.62 23.17
N LEU A 6 22.06 -7.98 22.05
CA LEU A 6 21.36 -6.79 21.56
C LEU A 6 19.89 -7.05 21.26
N LEU A 7 19.61 -8.12 20.52
CA LEU A 7 18.24 -8.48 20.14
C LEU A 7 17.39 -8.88 21.36
N LYS A 8 17.97 -9.60 22.33
CA LYS A 8 17.30 -9.87 23.61
C LYS A 8 16.91 -8.59 24.33
N ARG A 9 17.83 -7.64 24.44
CA ARG A 9 17.54 -6.33 25.06
C ARG A 9 16.44 -5.58 24.33
N ILE A 10 16.47 -5.52 22.98
CA ILE A 10 15.42 -4.88 22.17
C ILE A 10 14.08 -5.56 22.40
N ARG A 11 14.03 -6.89 22.36
CA ARG A 11 12.82 -7.67 22.64
C ARG A 11 12.24 -7.30 24.01
N ASP A 12 13.05 -7.36 25.04
CA ASP A 12 12.60 -7.19 26.42
C ASP A 12 12.10 -5.74 26.67
N GLU A 13 12.81 -4.73 26.15
CA GLU A 13 12.39 -3.33 26.24
C GLU A 13 11.11 -3.05 25.43
N TYR A 14 11.01 -3.59 24.23
CA TYR A 14 9.85 -3.37 23.36
C TYR A 14 8.62 -4.10 23.88
N THR A 15 8.78 -5.36 24.27
CA THR A 15 7.72 -6.19 24.82
C THR A 15 7.12 -5.58 26.09
N SER A 16 7.96 -5.12 27.02
CA SER A 16 7.49 -4.49 28.25
C SER A 16 6.61 -3.27 27.98
N LYS A 17 6.94 -2.45 26.99
CA LYS A 17 6.17 -1.26 26.63
C LYS A 17 4.86 -1.58 25.88
N ARG A 18 4.90 -2.55 24.97
CA ARG A 18 3.74 -2.90 24.15
C ARG A 18 2.68 -3.69 24.90
N LEU A 19 3.09 -4.56 25.80
CA LEU A 19 2.20 -5.41 26.56
C LEU A 19 1.58 -4.74 27.80
N LEU A 20 1.99 -3.52 28.14
CA LEU A 20 1.41 -2.77 29.27
C LEU A 20 -0.12 -2.62 29.22
N LYS A 21 -0.69 -2.63 28.02
CA LYS A 21 -2.15 -2.47 27.78
C LYS A 21 -2.82 -3.76 27.31
N ALA A 22 -2.10 -4.86 27.23
CA ALA A 22 -2.65 -6.13 26.76
C ALA A 22 -3.49 -6.80 27.85
N SER A 23 -4.58 -7.49 27.45
CA SER A 23 -5.36 -8.28 28.39
C SER A 23 -4.58 -9.51 28.88
N PRO A 24 -4.92 -10.08 30.05
CA PRO A 24 -4.26 -11.29 30.57
C PRO A 24 -4.30 -12.46 29.56
N GLU A 25 -5.38 -12.60 28.80
CA GLU A 25 -5.53 -13.64 27.79
C GLU A 25 -4.53 -13.47 26.65
N VAL A 26 -4.36 -12.24 26.16
CA VAL A 26 -3.37 -11.90 25.12
C VAL A 26 -1.96 -12.13 25.65
N LEU A 27 -1.65 -11.70 26.87
CA LEU A 27 -0.36 -11.94 27.50
C LEU A 27 -0.04 -13.43 27.56
N GLN A 28 -1.00 -14.26 27.97
CA GLN A 28 -0.80 -15.71 28.04
C GLN A 28 -0.53 -16.34 26.68
N GLN A 29 -1.24 -15.92 25.64
CA GLN A 29 -1.04 -16.43 24.26
C GLN A 29 0.34 -16.09 23.69
N TRP A 30 0.87 -14.92 24.03
CA TRP A 30 2.15 -14.45 23.51
C TRP A 30 3.35 -14.84 24.36
N LYS A 31 3.13 -15.29 25.59
CA LYS A 31 4.18 -15.58 26.57
C LYS A 31 5.25 -16.52 26.04
N ASP A 32 4.83 -17.68 25.55
CA ASP A 32 5.76 -18.72 25.08
C ASP A 32 6.58 -18.26 23.85
N ILE A 33 5.97 -17.44 23.00
CA ILE A 33 6.64 -16.86 21.82
C ILE A 33 7.68 -15.83 22.26
N LEU A 34 7.31 -14.94 23.17
CA LEU A 34 8.15 -13.82 23.59
C LEU A 34 9.28 -14.25 24.52
N GLU A 35 9.09 -15.31 25.30
CA GLU A 35 10.12 -15.89 26.17
C GLU A 35 11.08 -16.81 25.40
N SER A 36 10.72 -17.23 24.17
CA SER A 36 11.54 -18.12 23.37
C SER A 36 12.70 -17.39 22.70
N ASP A 37 13.91 -17.85 22.94
CA ASP A 37 15.10 -17.39 22.23
C ASP A 37 15.17 -17.86 20.78
N ASN A 38 14.38 -18.87 20.40
CA ASN A 38 14.34 -19.40 19.04
C ASN A 38 13.96 -18.33 18.01
N LEU A 39 13.08 -17.39 18.39
CA LEU A 39 12.72 -16.26 17.53
C LEU A 39 13.96 -15.43 17.14
N ILE A 40 14.86 -15.21 18.09
CA ILE A 40 16.08 -14.43 17.88
C ILE A 40 17.09 -15.22 17.02
N TYR A 41 17.26 -16.50 17.28
CA TYR A 41 18.18 -17.33 16.51
C TYR A 41 17.69 -17.47 15.06
N ASN A 42 16.41 -17.77 14.84
CA ASN A 42 15.84 -17.84 13.51
C ASN A 42 16.02 -16.52 12.74
N PHE A 43 15.77 -15.37 13.38
CA PHE A 43 16.00 -14.07 12.77
C PHE A 43 17.47 -13.86 12.36
N ILE A 44 18.42 -14.25 13.22
CA ILE A 44 19.85 -14.15 12.90
C ILE A 44 20.21 -15.04 11.73
N ASP A 45 19.72 -16.28 11.70
CA ASP A 45 19.96 -17.23 10.62
C ASP A 45 19.39 -16.69 9.30
N ASP A 46 18.17 -16.14 9.30
CA ASP A 46 17.54 -15.50 8.14
C ASP A 46 18.35 -14.30 7.64
N VAL A 47 18.81 -13.43 8.55
CA VAL A 47 19.66 -12.28 8.19
C VAL A 47 20.99 -12.72 7.61
N GLN A 48 21.64 -13.75 8.17
CA GLN A 48 22.88 -14.30 7.63
C GLN A 48 22.67 -14.93 6.25
N PHE A 49 21.56 -15.66 6.08
CA PHE A 49 21.18 -16.21 4.78
C PHE A 49 21.00 -15.10 3.75
N LEU A 50 20.21 -14.07 4.06
CA LEU A 50 20.02 -12.93 3.17
C LEU A 50 21.34 -12.22 2.84
N HIS A 51 22.18 -11.97 3.84
CA HIS A 51 23.47 -11.31 3.64
C HIS A 51 24.42 -12.09 2.72
N SER A 52 24.32 -13.43 2.73
CA SER A 52 25.15 -14.29 1.87
C SER A 52 24.61 -14.47 0.46
N HIS A 53 23.32 -14.18 0.21
CA HIS A 53 22.63 -14.41 -1.07
C HIS A 53 22.17 -13.14 -1.78
N VAL A 54 22.17 -11.99 -1.08
CA VAL A 54 21.68 -10.72 -1.61
C VAL A 54 22.80 -9.68 -1.61
N ILE A 55 22.93 -8.99 -2.71
CA ILE A 55 23.84 -7.83 -2.83
C ILE A 55 23.06 -6.59 -2.36
N PHE A 56 23.53 -5.94 -1.32
CA PHE A 56 23.03 -4.64 -0.89
C PHE A 56 23.67 -3.55 -1.77
N ASP A 57 22.98 -3.15 -2.82
CA ASP A 57 23.38 -2.04 -3.66
C ASP A 57 22.58 -0.78 -3.31
N TYR A 58 23.27 0.27 -2.96
CA TYR A 58 22.67 1.56 -2.60
C TYR A 58 22.19 2.36 -3.83
N GLY A 59 21.59 1.71 -4.80
CA GLY A 59 21.00 2.33 -6.00
C GLY A 59 21.91 2.43 -7.22
N ARG A 60 23.16 1.96 -7.13
CA ARG A 60 24.08 1.95 -8.30
C ARG A 60 23.60 1.01 -9.39
N VAL A 61 22.95 -0.08 -9.01
CA VAL A 61 22.38 -1.05 -9.95
C VAL A 61 21.29 -0.43 -10.83
N LEU A 62 20.54 0.57 -10.33
CA LEU A 62 19.47 1.22 -11.08
C LEU A 62 19.97 1.88 -12.36
N LYS A 63 21.20 2.38 -12.36
CA LYS A 63 21.83 3.02 -13.53
C LYS A 63 22.19 2.06 -14.67
N GLN A 64 22.04 0.76 -14.45
CA GLN A 64 22.32 -0.28 -15.45
C GLN A 64 21.10 -0.59 -16.33
N TYR A 65 19.94 -0.03 -16.01
CA TYR A 65 18.69 -0.28 -16.70
C TYR A 65 18.20 0.97 -17.43
N ASP A 66 17.69 0.79 -18.63
CA ASP A 66 17.07 1.85 -19.42
C ASP A 66 15.73 2.28 -18.83
N ASN A 67 15.02 1.36 -18.19
CA ASN A 67 13.73 1.61 -17.54
C ASN A 67 13.72 1.00 -16.13
N VAL A 68 13.25 1.78 -15.17
CA VAL A 68 13.08 1.37 -13.78
C VAL A 68 11.64 1.64 -13.36
N VAL A 69 10.96 0.64 -12.81
CA VAL A 69 9.61 0.76 -12.30
C VAL A 69 9.62 0.65 -10.78
N PHE A 70 9.06 1.65 -10.11
CA PHE A 70 8.78 1.62 -8.68
C PHE A 70 7.31 1.27 -8.50
N GLU A 71 7.03 0.15 -7.83
CA GLU A 71 5.69 -0.25 -7.46
C GLU A 71 5.49 -0.06 -5.96
N ASN A 72 4.56 0.82 -5.60
CA ASN A 72 4.18 1.03 -4.22
C ASN A 72 2.95 0.19 -3.87
N GLY A 73 2.94 -0.37 -2.68
CA GLY A 73 1.78 -1.07 -2.13
C GLY A 73 0.83 -0.10 -1.44
N GLN A 74 -0.42 -0.55 -1.24
CA GLN A 74 -1.47 0.19 -0.55
C GLN A 74 -2.05 1.37 -1.37
N GLY A 75 -3.00 2.09 -0.78
CA GLY A 75 -3.58 3.29 -1.38
C GLY A 75 -3.20 4.56 -0.62
N LEU A 76 -3.36 5.73 -1.24
CA LEU A 76 -3.02 7.02 -0.63
C LEU A 76 -3.75 7.27 0.69
N LEU A 77 -5.00 6.82 0.82
CA LEU A 77 -5.78 6.93 2.07
C LEU A 77 -5.18 6.13 3.24
N LEU A 78 -4.28 5.18 2.97
CA LEU A 78 -3.58 4.40 3.99
C LEU A 78 -2.20 4.96 4.32
N ASP A 79 -1.78 6.06 3.68
CA ASP A 79 -0.48 6.70 3.93
C ASP A 79 -0.39 7.22 5.38
N GLN A 80 0.77 7.03 6.00
CA GLN A 80 1.01 7.50 7.38
C GLN A 80 0.80 9.01 7.56
N ARG A 81 0.87 9.81 6.50
CA ARG A 81 0.61 11.26 6.54
C ARG A 81 -0.84 11.57 6.87
N HIS A 82 -1.74 10.62 6.66
CA HIS A 82 -3.17 10.78 6.93
C HIS A 82 -3.60 10.26 8.32
N VAL A 83 -2.68 9.87 9.18
CA VAL A 83 -2.98 9.36 10.54
C VAL A 83 -3.82 10.31 11.39
N GLN A 84 -3.75 11.59 11.13
CA GLN A 84 -4.55 12.62 11.82
C GLN A 84 -6.03 12.60 11.41
N TYR A 85 -6.35 12.02 10.26
CA TYR A 85 -7.71 11.95 9.71
C TYR A 85 -8.29 10.53 9.80
N TYR A 86 -7.42 9.50 9.79
CA TYR A 86 -7.83 8.10 9.71
C TYR A 86 -7.08 7.22 10.71
N ASP A 87 -7.82 6.53 11.55
CA ASP A 87 -7.25 5.67 12.61
C ASP A 87 -6.52 4.42 12.08
N ASN A 88 -6.76 4.05 10.82
CA ASN A 88 -6.33 2.78 10.23
C ASN A 88 -5.35 2.96 9.05
N THR A 89 -4.42 3.88 9.19
CA THR A 89 -3.32 4.06 8.23
C THR A 89 -2.21 3.02 8.42
N THR A 90 -1.39 2.83 7.39
CA THR A 90 -0.16 2.02 7.53
C THR A 90 0.97 2.90 8.09
N PRO A 91 1.96 2.32 8.81
CA PRO A 91 3.11 3.08 9.28
C PRO A 91 4.16 3.27 8.15
N SER A 92 3.72 3.68 6.97
CA SER A 92 4.59 3.88 5.80
C SER A 92 4.02 4.92 4.83
N ASN A 93 4.89 5.49 3.99
CA ASN A 93 4.48 6.29 2.85
C ASN A 93 4.03 5.37 1.72
N THR A 94 2.82 5.54 1.24
CA THR A 94 2.21 4.73 0.17
C THR A 94 2.23 5.44 -1.18
N GLY A 95 2.50 6.74 -1.20
CA GLY A 95 2.63 7.56 -2.39
C GLY A 95 4.08 7.65 -2.91
N ILE A 96 4.39 8.76 -3.59
CA ILE A 96 5.68 8.93 -4.30
C ILE A 96 6.86 9.27 -3.39
N ALA A 97 6.67 9.58 -2.12
CA ALA A 97 7.71 10.10 -1.24
C ALA A 97 8.99 9.24 -1.21
N ASN A 98 8.86 7.92 -1.07
CA ASN A 98 10.02 7.03 -1.03
C ASN A 98 10.67 6.85 -2.41
N PRO A 99 9.94 6.57 -3.52
CA PRO A 99 10.51 6.57 -4.86
C PRO A 99 11.20 7.88 -5.23
N HIS A 100 10.61 9.03 -4.90
CA HIS A 100 11.18 10.34 -5.18
C HIS A 100 12.57 10.51 -4.55
N ILE A 101 12.73 10.15 -3.28
CA ILE A 101 14.05 10.21 -2.60
C ILE A 101 15.09 9.35 -3.31
N ILE A 102 14.69 8.17 -3.79
CA ILE A 102 15.60 7.25 -4.51
C ILE A 102 15.96 7.83 -5.88
N ILE A 103 14.97 8.35 -6.61
CA ILE A 103 15.15 8.95 -7.93
C ILE A 103 16.09 10.16 -7.84
N GLU A 104 15.81 11.11 -6.98
CA GLU A 104 16.63 12.30 -6.76
C GLU A 104 18.09 11.93 -6.44
N LYS A 105 18.28 10.92 -5.62
CA LYS A 105 19.61 10.50 -5.19
C LYS A 105 20.40 9.74 -6.25
N TYR A 106 19.75 8.86 -7.00
CA TYR A 106 20.44 7.89 -7.86
C TYR A 106 20.17 8.06 -9.36
N LEU A 107 19.05 8.70 -9.73
CA LEU A 107 18.58 8.87 -11.09
C LEU A 107 18.13 10.34 -11.38
N PRO A 108 18.92 11.36 -11.00
CA PRO A 108 18.45 12.77 -11.01
C PRO A 108 18.12 13.31 -12.41
N ASN A 109 18.51 12.62 -13.47
CA ASN A 109 18.24 13.03 -14.85
C ASN A 109 17.24 12.10 -15.55
N ALA A 110 16.54 11.24 -14.80
CA ALA A 110 15.54 10.35 -15.37
C ALA A 110 14.27 11.13 -15.78
N ASP A 111 13.70 10.75 -16.93
CA ASP A 111 12.33 11.17 -17.26
C ASP A 111 11.35 10.32 -16.42
N VAL A 112 10.56 10.99 -15.59
CA VAL A 112 9.73 10.31 -14.58
C VAL A 112 8.25 10.47 -14.92
N GLU A 113 7.57 9.34 -15.03
CA GLU A 113 6.12 9.28 -15.07
C GLU A 113 5.59 8.67 -13.77
N VAL A 114 4.66 9.36 -13.12
CA VAL A 114 3.92 8.85 -11.96
C VAL A 114 2.54 8.40 -12.43
N CYS A 115 2.26 7.11 -12.35
CA CYS A 115 0.97 6.56 -12.70
C CYS A 115 0.22 6.14 -11.44
N TYR A 116 -0.78 6.92 -11.04
CA TYR A 116 -1.70 6.52 -9.98
C TYR A 116 -2.69 5.48 -10.51
N VAL A 117 -3.08 4.54 -9.65
CA VAL A 117 -4.00 3.47 -10.02
C VAL A 117 -5.24 3.54 -9.13
N THR A 118 -6.41 3.56 -9.73
CA THR A 118 -7.68 3.48 -9.02
C THR A 118 -8.60 2.43 -9.63
N ARG A 119 -9.60 1.99 -8.87
CA ARG A 119 -10.76 1.29 -9.40
C ARG A 119 -11.83 2.29 -9.80
N THR A 120 -12.89 1.84 -10.43
CA THR A 120 -14.11 2.63 -10.70
C THR A 120 -14.95 2.86 -9.44
N TYR A 121 -14.62 2.20 -8.35
CA TYR A 121 -15.26 2.30 -7.04
C TYR A 121 -14.22 2.13 -5.93
N MET A 122 -14.57 2.50 -4.72
CA MET A 122 -13.70 2.34 -3.56
C MET A 122 -13.99 1.03 -2.83
N THR A 123 -12.96 0.50 -2.18
CA THR A 123 -13.08 -0.68 -1.31
C THR A 123 -12.33 -0.44 -0.01
N LYS A 124 -12.83 -0.99 1.10
CA LYS A 124 -12.18 -0.96 2.39
C LYS A 124 -12.34 -2.29 3.13
N HIS A 125 -11.26 -2.73 3.76
CA HIS A 125 -11.29 -3.81 4.72
C HIS A 125 -11.28 -3.27 6.15
N GLY A 126 -11.93 -4.02 7.04
CA GLY A 126 -11.88 -3.76 8.47
C GLY A 126 -12.68 -2.55 8.93
N ALA A 127 -12.42 -2.17 10.18
CA ALA A 127 -13.12 -1.11 10.89
C ALA A 127 -12.69 0.31 10.43
N GLY A 128 -13.32 1.32 11.03
CA GLY A 128 -13.07 2.73 10.78
C GLY A 128 -13.98 3.34 9.72
N ASP A 129 -13.93 4.65 9.63
CA ASP A 129 -14.80 5.43 8.75
C ASP A 129 -14.53 5.15 7.27
N PHE A 130 -15.60 5.22 6.50
CA PHE A 130 -15.55 5.05 5.05
C PHE A 130 -16.61 5.99 4.45
N GLU A 131 -16.23 7.22 4.19
CA GLU A 131 -17.13 8.34 3.87
C GLU A 131 -18.07 8.08 2.70
N CYS A 132 -17.58 7.41 1.66
CA CYS A 132 -18.34 7.11 0.45
C CYS A 132 -18.96 5.70 0.47
N GLU A 133 -19.08 5.09 1.65
CA GLU A 133 -19.63 3.73 1.76
C GLU A 133 -21.06 3.63 1.25
N CYS A 134 -21.32 2.59 0.47
CA CYS A 134 -22.63 2.28 -0.07
C CYS A 134 -22.82 0.77 -0.21
N ASP A 135 -24.05 0.34 -0.45
CA ASP A 135 -24.30 -1.07 -0.79
C ASP A 135 -23.65 -1.41 -2.13
N LYS A 136 -23.09 -2.61 -2.22
CA LYS A 136 -22.48 -3.12 -3.44
C LYS A 136 -23.42 -3.02 -4.66
N SER A 137 -24.72 -3.26 -4.46
CA SER A 137 -25.73 -3.18 -5.50
C SER A 137 -25.93 -1.77 -6.07
N GLU A 138 -25.52 -0.73 -5.37
CA GLU A 138 -25.54 0.64 -5.86
C GLU A 138 -24.41 0.94 -6.87
N ILE A 139 -23.37 0.09 -6.87
CA ILE A 139 -22.28 0.13 -7.84
C ILE A 139 -22.57 -0.85 -8.96
N ASN A 140 -22.60 -2.12 -8.63
CA ASN A 140 -22.98 -3.23 -9.46
C ASN A 140 -23.21 -4.49 -8.59
N ALA A 141 -24.44 -5.03 -8.62
CA ALA A 141 -24.80 -6.21 -7.83
C ALA A 141 -23.96 -7.46 -8.20
N HIS A 142 -23.40 -7.51 -9.39
CA HIS A 142 -22.64 -8.64 -9.92
C HIS A 142 -21.13 -8.59 -9.63
N ILE A 143 -20.63 -7.59 -8.89
CA ILE A 143 -19.22 -7.55 -8.48
C ILE A 143 -18.90 -8.80 -7.65
N GLU A 144 -17.88 -9.55 -8.08
CA GLU A 144 -17.34 -10.70 -7.37
C GLU A 144 -15.87 -10.47 -7.06
N ASP A 145 -15.55 -10.23 -5.78
CA ASP A 145 -14.16 -10.20 -5.34
C ASP A 145 -13.72 -11.60 -4.89
N LYS A 146 -12.97 -12.28 -5.74
CA LYS A 146 -12.49 -13.65 -5.49
C LYS A 146 -11.30 -13.70 -4.52
N THR A 147 -10.66 -12.57 -4.28
CA THR A 147 -9.41 -12.47 -3.50
C THR A 147 -9.63 -12.03 -2.07
N ASN A 148 -10.66 -11.22 -1.82
CA ASN A 148 -10.93 -10.63 -0.51
C ASN A 148 -12.02 -11.43 0.23
N ILE A 149 -11.68 -12.65 0.62
CA ILE A 149 -12.59 -13.55 1.34
C ILE A 149 -12.81 -13.02 2.76
N THR A 150 -14.08 -13.06 3.22
CA THR A 150 -14.44 -12.71 4.60
C THR A 150 -13.61 -13.48 5.60
N ASN A 151 -13.05 -12.79 6.58
CA ASN A 151 -12.25 -13.39 7.64
C ASN A 151 -12.58 -12.80 9.01
N PRO A 152 -12.29 -13.51 10.12
CA PRO A 152 -12.70 -13.09 11.46
C PRO A 152 -11.98 -11.83 11.97
N TYR A 153 -10.92 -11.37 11.32
CA TYR A 153 -10.12 -10.22 11.76
C TYR A 153 -10.55 -8.93 11.07
N GLN A 154 -10.88 -9.00 9.79
CA GLN A 154 -11.21 -7.83 8.96
C GLN A 154 -12.68 -7.81 8.51
N GLY A 155 -13.41 -8.90 8.74
CA GLY A 155 -14.78 -9.04 8.29
C GLY A 155 -14.90 -9.18 6.76
N THR A 156 -15.97 -8.65 6.22
CA THR A 156 -16.26 -8.62 4.78
C THR A 156 -15.75 -7.33 4.17
N ILE A 157 -15.31 -7.38 2.92
CA ILE A 157 -14.95 -6.18 2.15
C ILE A 157 -16.16 -5.23 2.06
N ARG A 158 -15.91 -3.97 2.27
CA ARG A 158 -16.88 -2.87 2.19
C ARG A 158 -16.68 -2.15 0.86
N TYR A 159 -17.76 -1.60 0.32
CA TYR A 159 -17.79 -0.92 -0.97
C TYR A 159 -18.17 0.54 -0.80
N GLY A 160 -17.69 1.38 -1.69
CA GLY A 160 -18.04 2.81 -1.71
C GLY A 160 -17.97 3.38 -3.11
N ARG A 161 -18.71 4.46 -3.34
CA ARG A 161 -18.62 5.21 -4.59
C ARG A 161 -17.25 5.86 -4.69
N LEU A 162 -16.72 5.97 -5.91
CA LEU A 162 -15.46 6.67 -6.13
C LEU A 162 -15.63 8.16 -5.79
N ASP A 163 -14.88 8.61 -4.80
CA ASP A 163 -14.73 10.01 -4.46
C ASP A 163 -13.69 10.64 -5.42
N VAL A 164 -14.17 11.20 -6.52
CA VAL A 164 -13.31 11.76 -7.58
C VAL A 164 -12.60 13.01 -7.09
N ASP A 165 -13.30 13.93 -6.42
CA ASP A 165 -12.73 15.18 -5.94
C ASP A 165 -11.64 14.91 -4.90
N GLY A 166 -11.92 14.05 -3.94
CA GLY A 166 -10.93 13.62 -2.95
C GLY A 166 -9.76 12.84 -3.57
N LEU A 167 -9.98 12.07 -4.64
CA LEU A 167 -8.88 11.42 -5.37
C LEU A 167 -7.96 12.46 -6.01
N VAL A 168 -8.53 13.49 -6.66
CA VAL A 168 -7.79 14.59 -7.26
C VAL A 168 -6.97 15.34 -6.21
N GLU A 169 -7.58 15.69 -5.08
CA GLU A 169 -6.91 16.37 -3.98
C GLU A 169 -5.75 15.54 -3.42
N ARG A 170 -5.96 14.26 -3.15
CA ARG A 170 -4.92 13.36 -2.64
C ARG A 170 -3.74 13.19 -3.61
N ILE A 171 -4.01 13.14 -4.91
CA ILE A 171 -2.95 13.09 -5.93
C ILE A 171 -2.18 14.41 -5.92
N LYS A 172 -2.85 15.57 -5.87
CA LYS A 172 -2.22 16.89 -5.79
C LYS A 172 -1.36 17.04 -4.52
N GLU A 173 -1.85 16.56 -3.40
CA GLU A 173 -1.09 16.56 -2.13
C GLU A 173 0.14 15.65 -2.19
N ASP A 174 0.01 14.46 -2.77
CA ASP A 174 1.11 13.50 -2.86
C ASP A 174 2.23 13.97 -3.79
N ILE A 175 1.87 14.48 -4.97
CA ILE A 175 2.83 15.03 -5.93
C ILE A 175 3.44 16.36 -5.45
N GLY A 176 2.66 17.17 -4.74
CA GLY A 176 3.10 18.45 -4.20
C GLY A 176 3.67 19.39 -5.27
N SER A 177 4.90 19.86 -5.05
CA SER A 177 5.63 20.73 -5.98
C SER A 177 6.61 19.97 -6.89
N ILE A 178 6.53 18.66 -6.94
CA ILE A 178 7.43 17.84 -7.77
C ILE A 178 6.95 17.89 -9.20
N ASP A 179 7.86 18.24 -10.12
CA ASP A 179 7.57 18.37 -11.55
C ASP A 179 7.75 17.03 -12.28
N TYR A 180 6.84 16.11 -12.05
CA TYR A 180 6.76 14.82 -12.74
C TYR A 180 5.53 14.74 -13.63
N ASN A 181 5.61 13.96 -14.70
CA ASN A 181 4.45 13.65 -15.54
C ASN A 181 3.48 12.76 -14.77
N VAL A 182 2.28 13.25 -14.49
CA VAL A 182 1.26 12.52 -13.75
C VAL A 182 0.22 11.93 -14.70
N SER A 183 -0.08 10.66 -14.51
CA SER A 183 -1.12 9.93 -15.22
C SER A 183 -1.96 9.08 -14.27
N LEU A 184 -3.12 8.64 -14.75
CA LEU A 184 -4.04 7.78 -14.02
C LEU A 184 -4.32 6.50 -14.83
N ALA A 185 -4.30 5.36 -14.14
CA ALA A 185 -4.85 4.11 -14.62
C ALA A 185 -6.14 3.80 -13.88
N VAL A 186 -7.20 3.49 -14.62
CA VAL A 186 -8.49 3.10 -14.05
C VAL A 186 -8.74 1.63 -14.34
N THR A 187 -8.98 0.85 -13.30
CA THR A 187 -9.25 -0.58 -13.37
C THR A 187 -10.71 -0.89 -13.05
N HIS A 188 -11.13 -2.15 -13.28
CA HIS A 188 -12.50 -2.62 -13.01
C HIS A 188 -13.58 -1.90 -13.84
N ILE A 189 -13.22 -1.46 -15.05
CA ILE A 189 -14.16 -0.77 -15.95
C ILE A 189 -15.34 -1.68 -16.35
N ASN A 190 -15.09 -2.98 -16.47
CA ASN A 190 -16.12 -4.00 -16.76
C ASN A 190 -17.15 -4.17 -15.63
N GLU A 191 -16.80 -3.83 -14.42
CA GLU A 191 -17.66 -3.96 -13.24
C GLU A 191 -18.52 -2.72 -12.99
N PHE A 192 -18.32 -1.66 -13.74
CA PHE A 192 -19.00 -0.38 -13.54
C PHE A 192 -20.08 -0.15 -14.60
N GLU A 193 -21.33 -0.16 -14.18
CA GLU A 193 -22.48 -0.06 -15.10
C GLU A 193 -22.71 1.36 -15.63
N ASN A 194 -22.45 2.38 -14.81
CA ASN A 194 -22.75 3.77 -15.13
C ASN A 194 -21.47 4.58 -15.44
N LYS A 195 -20.95 4.44 -16.65
CA LYS A 195 -19.71 5.09 -17.10
C LYS A 195 -19.76 6.63 -17.09
N GLU A 196 -20.92 7.24 -17.06
CA GLU A 196 -21.10 8.70 -17.05
C GLU A 196 -20.74 9.34 -15.69
N LEU A 197 -20.70 8.55 -14.62
CA LEU A 197 -20.34 9.02 -13.26
C LEU A 197 -18.84 9.23 -13.06
N LEU A 198 -18.00 8.75 -13.96
CA LEU A 198 -16.54 8.94 -13.88
C LEU A 198 -16.14 10.26 -14.54
N ASN A 199 -16.46 11.38 -13.91
CA ASN A 199 -15.97 12.69 -14.37
C ASN A 199 -14.50 12.87 -13.96
N LEU A 200 -13.60 12.15 -14.64
CA LEU A 200 -12.15 12.20 -14.41
C LEU A 200 -11.46 13.27 -15.29
N THR A 201 -12.19 14.27 -15.75
CA THR A 201 -11.67 15.29 -16.70
C THR A 201 -10.49 16.11 -16.17
N GLU A 202 -10.33 16.21 -14.86
CA GLU A 202 -9.19 16.88 -14.25
C GLU A 202 -7.91 16.02 -14.21
N LEU A 203 -8.02 14.73 -14.47
CA LEU A 203 -6.91 13.79 -14.41
C LEU A 203 -6.57 13.28 -15.81
N ASN A 204 -5.28 13.14 -16.08
CA ASN A 204 -4.77 12.53 -17.31
C ASN A 204 -4.98 11.00 -17.25
N VAL A 205 -6.17 10.52 -17.61
CA VAL A 205 -6.45 9.09 -17.69
C VAL A 205 -5.73 8.50 -18.90
N LYS A 206 -4.67 7.77 -18.64
CA LYS A 206 -3.81 7.20 -19.69
C LYS A 206 -4.09 5.72 -19.96
N TYR A 207 -4.57 5.00 -18.96
CA TYR A 207 -4.77 3.56 -19.03
C TYR A 207 -6.13 3.14 -18.49
N LEU A 208 -6.80 2.22 -19.24
CA LEU A 208 -8.06 1.63 -18.86
C LEU A 208 -7.93 0.09 -18.85
N SER A 209 -8.35 -0.56 -17.76
CA SER A 209 -8.34 -2.01 -17.64
C SER A 209 -9.76 -2.55 -17.43
N TYR A 210 -10.15 -3.45 -18.31
CA TYR A 210 -11.51 -4.01 -18.39
C TYR A 210 -11.61 -5.42 -17.82
N GLU A 211 -10.49 -6.07 -17.46
CA GLU A 211 -10.48 -7.40 -16.86
C GLU A 211 -9.19 -7.66 -16.05
N GLU A 212 -9.13 -8.78 -15.35
CA GLU A 212 -8.02 -9.21 -14.50
C GLU A 212 -6.70 -9.43 -15.27
N THR A 213 -6.74 -9.47 -16.60
CA THR A 213 -5.58 -9.73 -17.44
C THR A 213 -5.25 -8.52 -18.34
N ARG A 214 -4.00 -8.44 -18.79
CA ARG A 214 -3.56 -7.38 -19.71
C ARG A 214 -4.18 -7.47 -21.12
N LYS A 215 -5.03 -8.43 -21.41
CA LYS A 215 -5.60 -8.63 -22.76
C LYS A 215 -6.60 -7.55 -23.14
N LEU A 216 -7.31 -7.00 -22.15
CA LEU A 216 -8.24 -5.88 -22.35
C LEU A 216 -7.74 -4.64 -21.59
N PHE A 217 -6.53 -4.23 -21.91
CA PHE A 217 -5.90 -3.03 -21.40
C PHE A 217 -5.74 -2.05 -22.55
N GLU A 218 -6.33 -0.87 -22.42
CA GLU A 218 -6.30 0.19 -23.42
C GLU A 218 -5.44 1.35 -22.92
N LYS A 219 -4.60 1.88 -23.83
CA LYS A 219 -3.94 3.16 -23.64
C LYS A 219 -4.77 4.22 -24.34
N THR A 220 -5.24 5.21 -23.60
CA THR A 220 -5.92 6.37 -24.19
C THR A 220 -4.92 7.22 -24.94
N SER A 221 -5.33 7.77 -26.05
CA SER A 221 -4.48 8.62 -26.92
C SER A 221 -4.34 10.03 -26.37
#